data_d78da4c90d4af10f0f9cac94f80f4210
#
_entry.id   d78da4c90d4af10f0f9cac94f80f4210
#
_cell.length_a   1.000
_cell.length_b   1.000
_cell.length_c   1.000
_cell.angle_alpha   90.00
_cell.angle_beta   90.00
_cell.angle_gamma   90.00
#
_symmetry.space_group_name_H-M   'P 1'
#
loop_
_entity.id
_entity.type
_entity.pdbx_description
1 polymer ?
#
loop_
_entity_poly.entity_id
_entity_poly.type
_entity_poly.pdbx_seq_one_letter_code
_entity_poly.pdbx_strand_id
1 'polypeptide(L)'
;LQGAIRYEDYSDFDKELVYKLAAQLDLSDTISLRGSIGTGFRAPTPGQQGTINVSTRLPDGLPVATGLFPAGGPVAQALGASALKPELSENLSLGLVGSLGELDFTLDFYRIQLEDRFNAISTQDVSTDPTSGDAYANYLKLDAAGVAGANTIGGVFYFANAFDTETRGMDFVATYLLS
;
A
#
# COMPACT_ATOMS: atom_id res chain seq x y z
N LEU A 1 26.48 -17.17 -1.34
CA LEU A 1 25.27 -17.13 -0.51
C LEU A 1 25.31 -15.91 0.41
N GLN A 2 24.21 -15.17 0.48
CA GLN A 2 24.03 -13.99 1.32
C GLN A 2 22.66 -14.09 2.01
N GLY A 3 22.61 -13.78 3.31
CA GLY A 3 21.38 -13.71 4.08
C GLY A 3 21.36 -12.46 4.96
N ALA A 4 20.18 -11.90 5.16
CA ALA A 4 19.93 -10.79 6.07
C ALA A 4 18.58 -10.97 6.77
N ILE A 5 18.52 -10.58 8.03
CA ILE A 5 17.30 -10.52 8.83
C ILE A 5 17.28 -9.17 9.52
N ARG A 6 16.12 -8.51 9.51
CA ARG A 6 15.90 -7.23 10.18
C ARG A 6 14.60 -7.31 10.97
N TYR A 7 14.67 -6.92 12.23
CA TYR A 7 13.53 -6.81 13.13
C TYR A 7 13.31 -5.34 13.49
N GLU A 8 12.08 -4.89 13.40
CA GLU A 8 11.68 -3.53 13.77
C GLU A 8 10.48 -3.57 14.71
N ASP A 9 10.51 -2.70 15.70
CA ASP A 9 9.46 -2.52 16.70
C ASP A 9 9.01 -1.05 16.65
N TYR A 10 7.76 -0.83 16.32
CA TYR A 10 7.17 0.51 16.19
C TYR A 10 6.12 0.70 17.27
N SER A 11 5.95 1.95 17.72
CA SER A 11 4.94 2.30 18.73
C SER A 11 3.50 2.26 18.21
N ASP A 12 3.34 2.42 16.90
CA ASP A 12 2.05 2.76 16.28
C ASP A 12 1.42 1.59 15.50
N PHE A 13 2.16 0.50 15.29
CA PHE A 13 1.71 -0.72 14.61
C PHE A 13 2.53 -1.94 15.05
N ASP A 14 2.15 -3.13 14.57
CA ASP A 14 2.78 -4.39 14.95
C ASP A 14 4.26 -4.46 14.56
N LYS A 15 4.97 -5.32 15.25
CA LYS A 15 6.39 -5.61 15.02
C LYS A 15 6.59 -6.29 13.68
N GLU A 16 7.63 -5.88 12.96
CA GLU A 16 7.90 -6.40 11.62
C GLU A 16 9.24 -7.14 11.58
N LEU A 17 9.20 -8.32 10.99
CA LEU A 17 10.38 -9.14 10.72
C LEU A 17 10.53 -9.32 9.22
N VAL A 18 11.61 -8.80 8.65
CA VAL A 18 11.92 -8.97 7.25
C VAL A 18 13.21 -9.75 7.06
N TYR A 19 13.28 -10.52 6.00
CA TYR A 19 14.46 -11.28 5.65
C TYR A 19 14.76 -11.19 4.16
N LYS A 20 16.00 -11.45 3.82
CA LYS A 20 16.47 -11.64 2.45
C LYS A 20 17.46 -12.78 2.39
N LEU A 21 17.28 -13.68 1.43
CA LEU A 21 18.23 -14.72 1.06
C LEU A 21 18.55 -14.56 -0.41
N ALA A 22 19.85 -14.56 -0.75
CA ALA A 22 20.31 -14.51 -2.14
C ALA A 22 21.45 -15.50 -2.34
N ALA A 23 21.45 -16.15 -3.50
CA ALA A 23 22.48 -17.10 -3.87
C ALA A 23 22.88 -16.90 -5.34
N GLN A 24 24.13 -17.18 -5.60
CA GLN A 24 24.68 -17.35 -6.95
C GLN A 24 25.40 -18.69 -7.01
N LEU A 25 25.22 -19.39 -8.10
CA LEU A 25 25.86 -20.67 -8.41
C LEU A 25 26.49 -20.56 -9.78
N ASP A 26 27.79 -20.71 -9.87
CA ASP A 26 28.52 -20.78 -11.12
C ASP A 26 28.37 -22.20 -11.69
N LEU A 27 27.67 -22.31 -12.83
CA LEU A 27 27.40 -23.58 -13.53
C LEU A 27 28.59 -23.95 -14.42
N SER A 28 29.30 -22.94 -14.92
CA SER A 28 30.55 -23.08 -15.68
C SER A 28 31.36 -21.80 -15.54
N ASP A 29 32.53 -21.73 -16.18
CA ASP A 29 33.36 -20.50 -16.20
C ASP A 29 32.67 -19.33 -16.91
N THR A 30 31.61 -19.59 -17.66
CA THR A 30 30.91 -18.58 -18.48
C THR A 30 29.44 -18.42 -18.16
N ILE A 31 28.86 -19.26 -17.31
CA ILE A 31 27.42 -19.24 -16.98
C ILE A 31 27.21 -19.35 -15.47
N SER A 32 26.43 -18.42 -14.94
CA SER A 32 26.02 -18.38 -13.53
C SER A 32 24.50 -18.27 -13.41
N LEU A 33 23.96 -18.98 -12.42
CA LEU A 33 22.57 -18.86 -11.97
C LEU A 33 22.54 -18.03 -10.69
N ARG A 34 21.63 -17.07 -10.61
CA ARG A 34 21.41 -16.27 -9.40
C ARG A 34 19.94 -16.30 -8.99
N GLY A 35 19.68 -16.18 -7.71
CA GLY A 35 18.31 -16.11 -7.22
C GLY A 35 18.25 -15.41 -5.88
N SER A 36 17.10 -14.81 -5.62
CA SER A 36 16.83 -14.22 -4.31
C SER A 36 15.37 -14.34 -3.94
N ILE A 37 15.14 -14.46 -2.64
CA ILE A 37 13.82 -14.33 -2.02
C ILE A 37 13.96 -13.37 -0.84
N GLY A 38 12.95 -12.58 -0.59
CA GLY A 38 12.93 -11.68 0.56
C GLY A 38 11.58 -11.05 0.76
N THR A 39 11.36 -10.60 1.98
CA THR A 39 10.20 -9.83 2.39
C THR A 39 10.59 -8.40 2.68
N GLY A 40 9.61 -7.51 2.69
CA GLY A 40 9.76 -6.12 3.07
C GLY A 40 8.43 -5.58 3.58
N PHE A 41 8.45 -4.41 4.17
CA PHE A 41 7.24 -3.71 4.56
C PHE A 41 7.38 -2.21 4.36
N ARG A 42 6.25 -1.52 4.33
CA ARG A 42 6.16 -0.06 4.33
C ARG A 42 5.16 0.39 5.39
N ALA A 43 5.66 1.06 6.42
CA ALA A 43 4.83 1.66 7.45
C ALA A 43 3.94 2.79 6.87
N PRO A 44 2.71 2.95 7.37
CA PRO A 44 1.90 4.11 7.04
C PRO A 44 2.58 5.37 7.55
N THR A 45 2.62 6.41 6.71
CA THR A 45 3.22 7.69 7.12
C THR A 45 2.34 8.39 8.16
N PRO A 46 2.91 9.26 9.02
CA PRO A 46 2.12 10.07 9.95
C PRO A 46 1.02 10.87 9.24
N GLY A 47 1.27 11.34 8.02
CA GLY A 47 0.27 12.03 7.20
C GLY A 47 -0.90 11.13 6.79
N GLN A 48 -0.65 9.87 6.46
CA GLN A 48 -1.71 8.91 6.13
C GLN A 48 -2.53 8.51 7.36
N GLN A 49 -1.89 8.46 8.54
CA GLN A 49 -2.54 8.05 9.78
C GLN A 49 -3.34 9.18 10.44
N GLY A 50 -2.83 10.42 10.44
CA GLY A 50 -3.31 11.48 11.31
C GLY A 50 -3.81 12.75 10.61
N THR A 51 -3.66 12.88 9.29
CA THR A 51 -4.06 14.11 8.60
C THR A 51 -5.57 14.26 8.53
N ILE A 52 -6.05 15.43 8.94
CA ILE A 52 -7.38 15.93 8.63
C ILE A 52 -7.22 17.03 7.59
N ASN A 53 -7.85 16.86 6.43
CA ASN A 53 -7.85 17.85 5.37
C ASN A 53 -9.27 17.97 4.81
N VAL A 54 -9.99 18.96 5.27
CA VAL A 54 -11.39 19.18 4.92
C VAL A 54 -11.57 20.52 4.20
N SER A 55 -12.50 20.55 3.25
CA SER A 55 -12.99 21.76 2.60
C SER A 55 -14.45 21.98 2.95
N THR A 56 -14.82 23.23 3.12
CA THR A 56 -16.24 23.59 3.30
C THR A 56 -16.92 23.60 1.95
N ARG A 57 -18.06 22.93 1.84
CA ARG A 57 -18.98 22.99 0.72
C ARG A 57 -20.31 23.56 1.20
N LEU A 58 -21.10 24.12 0.28
CA LEU A 58 -22.39 24.73 0.59
C LEU A 58 -23.51 24.09 -0.26
N PRO A 59 -23.82 22.80 -0.07
CA PRO A 59 -25.01 22.23 -0.69
C PRO A 59 -26.23 22.95 -0.12
N ASP A 60 -27.11 23.41 -0.98
CA ASP A 60 -28.35 24.12 -0.62
C ASP A 60 -28.13 25.33 0.32
N GLY A 61 -26.93 25.95 0.25
CA GLY A 61 -26.58 27.12 1.06
C GLY A 61 -26.14 26.80 2.53
N LEU A 62 -26.11 25.53 2.92
CA LEU A 62 -25.66 25.12 4.25
C LEU A 62 -24.19 24.67 4.20
N PRO A 63 -23.32 25.20 5.10
CA PRO A 63 -21.92 24.81 5.13
C PRO A 63 -21.75 23.39 5.71
N VAL A 64 -21.10 22.51 4.94
CA VAL A 64 -20.70 21.17 5.40
C VAL A 64 -19.22 20.93 5.11
N ALA A 65 -18.57 20.15 5.96
CA ALA A 65 -17.18 19.74 5.82
C ALA A 65 -17.09 18.45 5.00
N THR A 66 -16.32 18.47 3.91
CA THR A 66 -16.04 17.28 3.10
C THR A 66 -14.53 17.12 2.96
N GLY A 67 -14.00 15.94 3.24
CA GLY A 67 -12.57 15.73 3.10
C GLY A 67 -12.01 14.45 3.70
N LEU A 68 -10.68 14.47 3.86
CA LEU A 68 -9.88 13.40 4.43
C LEU A 68 -9.99 13.41 5.95
N PHE A 69 -10.29 12.25 6.51
CA PHE A 69 -10.27 11.98 7.94
C PHE A 69 -9.32 10.82 8.26
N PRO A 70 -8.67 10.83 9.44
CA PRO A 70 -7.82 9.72 9.86
C PRO A 70 -8.59 8.40 9.95
N ALA A 71 -8.06 7.33 9.37
CA ALA A 71 -8.69 6.00 9.37
C ALA A 71 -8.93 5.47 10.80
N GLY A 72 -8.01 5.73 11.73
CA GLY A 72 -8.13 5.40 13.15
C GLY A 72 -9.00 6.37 13.96
N GLY A 73 -9.51 7.45 13.35
CA GLY A 73 -10.34 8.45 14.02
C GLY A 73 -11.83 8.09 14.06
N PRO A 74 -12.60 8.72 14.97
CA PRO A 74 -14.00 8.34 15.22
C PRO A 74 -14.90 8.55 13.99
N VAL A 75 -14.64 9.55 13.16
CA VAL A 75 -15.42 9.84 11.95
C VAL A 75 -15.28 8.72 10.93
N ALA A 76 -14.05 8.34 10.59
CA ALA A 76 -13.80 7.29 9.61
C ALA A 76 -14.21 5.92 10.14
N GLN A 77 -13.93 5.61 11.41
CA GLN A 77 -14.32 4.35 12.04
C GLN A 77 -15.84 4.15 12.06
N ALA A 78 -16.62 5.19 12.31
CA ALA A 78 -18.08 5.11 12.24
C ALA A 78 -18.59 4.72 10.85
N LEU A 79 -17.81 5.02 9.81
CA LEU A 79 -18.10 4.67 8.42
C LEU A 79 -17.36 3.41 7.94
N GLY A 80 -16.80 2.62 8.86
CA GLY A 80 -16.21 1.32 8.58
C GLY A 80 -14.70 1.31 8.35
N ALA A 81 -13.98 2.42 8.63
CA ALA A 81 -12.54 2.42 8.58
C ALA A 81 -11.92 1.58 9.70
N SER A 82 -10.75 1.03 9.44
CA SER A 82 -9.85 0.43 10.42
C SER A 82 -8.54 1.20 10.47
N ALA A 83 -7.83 1.15 11.59
CA ALA A 83 -6.49 1.69 11.67
C ALA A 83 -5.60 1.06 10.59
N LEU A 84 -4.72 1.88 10.00
CA LEU A 84 -3.84 1.41 8.94
C LEU A 84 -2.81 0.41 9.49
N LYS A 85 -2.57 -0.64 8.71
CA LYS A 85 -1.50 -1.62 8.93
C LYS A 85 -0.35 -1.34 7.95
N PRO A 86 0.87 -1.81 8.20
CA PRO A 86 1.92 -1.78 7.20
C PRO A 86 1.54 -2.50 5.91
N GLU A 87 1.99 -1.99 4.77
CA GLU A 87 1.99 -2.76 3.52
C GLU A 87 3.12 -3.79 3.60
N LEU A 88 2.85 -5.01 3.17
CA LEU A 88 3.82 -6.09 3.13
C LEU A 88 4.26 -6.37 1.70
N SER A 89 5.50 -6.81 1.52
CA SER A 89 6.01 -7.23 0.22
C SER A 89 6.71 -8.57 0.31
N GLU A 90 6.52 -9.39 -0.74
CA GLU A 90 7.30 -10.58 -1.01
C GLU A 90 7.92 -10.45 -2.40
N ASN A 91 9.23 -10.73 -2.48
CA ASN A 91 10.01 -10.58 -3.69
C ASN A 91 10.75 -11.89 -3.98
N LEU A 92 10.58 -12.40 -5.20
CA LEU A 92 11.30 -13.55 -5.72
C LEU A 92 11.97 -13.17 -7.03
N SER A 93 13.24 -13.52 -7.18
CA SER A 93 13.94 -13.40 -8.47
C SER A 93 14.76 -14.64 -8.79
N LEU A 94 14.87 -14.94 -10.09
CA LEU A 94 15.72 -15.99 -10.64
C LEU A 94 16.35 -15.47 -11.91
N GLY A 95 17.67 -15.50 -12.01
CA GLY A 95 18.39 -14.97 -13.15
C GLY A 95 19.48 -15.90 -13.65
N LEU A 96 19.67 -15.90 -14.96
CA LEU A 96 20.77 -16.54 -15.66
C LEU A 96 21.67 -15.45 -16.22
N VAL A 97 22.97 -15.55 -15.96
CA VAL A 97 24.00 -14.65 -16.48
C VAL A 97 24.99 -15.48 -17.29
N GLY A 98 25.33 -15.01 -18.48
CA GLY A 98 26.28 -15.73 -19.32
C GLY A 98 27.17 -14.79 -20.11
N SER A 99 28.40 -15.28 -20.41
CA SER A 99 29.39 -14.64 -21.28
C SER A 99 29.90 -15.67 -22.28
N LEU A 100 29.62 -15.46 -23.57
CA LEU A 100 29.97 -16.34 -24.66
C LEU A 100 30.82 -15.61 -25.70
N GLY A 101 32.12 -15.59 -25.47
CA GLY A 101 33.04 -14.80 -26.28
C GLY A 101 32.78 -13.30 -26.09
N GLU A 102 32.37 -12.60 -27.15
CA GLU A 102 32.07 -11.16 -27.16
C GLU A 102 30.60 -10.84 -26.78
N LEU A 103 29.79 -11.87 -26.50
CA LEU A 103 28.39 -11.74 -26.14
C LEU A 103 28.20 -11.96 -24.63
N ASP A 104 27.78 -10.93 -23.94
CA ASP A 104 27.28 -11.00 -22.56
C ASP A 104 25.77 -10.93 -22.56
N PHE A 105 25.12 -11.75 -21.72
CA PHE A 105 23.67 -11.72 -21.60
C PHE A 105 23.20 -11.97 -20.17
N THR A 106 22.04 -11.41 -19.84
CA THR A 106 21.30 -11.72 -18.63
C THR A 106 19.84 -12.02 -18.97
N LEU A 107 19.26 -12.97 -18.28
CA LEU A 107 17.85 -13.31 -18.34
C LEU A 107 17.33 -13.40 -16.90
N ASP A 108 16.49 -12.47 -16.48
CA ASP A 108 15.96 -12.40 -15.14
C ASP A 108 14.44 -12.55 -15.15
N PHE A 109 13.94 -13.43 -14.27
CA PHE A 109 12.52 -13.55 -13.93
C PHE A 109 12.31 -12.98 -12.54
N TYR A 110 11.20 -12.27 -12.35
CA TYR A 110 10.84 -11.75 -11.04
C TYR A 110 9.34 -11.84 -10.78
N ARG A 111 9.02 -11.95 -9.49
CA ARG A 111 7.67 -11.84 -8.95
C ARG A 111 7.74 -10.94 -7.73
N ILE A 112 6.88 -9.93 -7.70
CA ILE A 112 6.72 -8.99 -6.59
C ILE A 112 5.26 -9.04 -6.18
N GLN A 113 5.00 -9.40 -4.95
CA GLN A 113 3.67 -9.36 -4.34
C GLN A 113 3.66 -8.26 -3.29
N LEU A 114 2.64 -7.41 -3.33
CA LEU A 114 2.40 -6.37 -2.33
C LEU A 114 1.00 -6.58 -1.76
N GLU A 115 0.92 -6.70 -0.45
CA GLU A 115 -0.31 -6.89 0.29
C GLU A 115 -0.65 -5.65 1.11
N ASP A 116 -1.93 -5.48 1.42
CA ASP A 116 -2.43 -4.39 2.26
C ASP A 116 -2.04 -2.98 1.78
N ARG A 117 -2.05 -2.73 0.46
CA ARG A 117 -1.62 -1.46 -0.13
C ARG A 117 -2.54 -0.32 0.27
N PHE A 118 -1.93 0.83 0.61
CA PHE A 118 -2.66 2.04 0.95
C PHE A 118 -3.33 2.66 -0.26
N ASN A 119 -4.62 2.94 -0.12
CA ASN A 119 -5.36 3.77 -1.06
C ASN A 119 -6.36 4.65 -0.33
N ALA A 120 -6.62 5.83 -0.86
CA ALA A 120 -7.75 6.62 -0.43
C ALA A 120 -9.02 6.02 -1.01
N ILE A 121 -10.00 5.74 -0.17
CA ILE A 121 -11.33 5.30 -0.64
C ILE A 121 -12.09 6.45 -1.30
N SER A 122 -13.09 6.12 -2.10
CA SER A 122 -14.02 7.12 -2.64
C SER A 122 -14.75 7.83 -1.51
N THR A 123 -15.09 9.11 -1.73
CA THR A 123 -15.86 9.88 -0.76
C THR A 123 -17.19 9.20 -0.47
N GLN A 124 -17.46 8.97 0.80
CA GLN A 124 -18.77 8.57 1.30
C GLN A 124 -19.55 9.83 1.64
N ASP A 125 -20.60 10.10 0.88
CA ASP A 125 -21.46 11.26 1.12
C ASP A 125 -22.22 11.10 2.43
N VAL A 126 -22.45 12.23 3.10
CA VAL A 126 -23.16 12.34 4.38
C VAL A 126 -24.20 13.44 4.24
N SER A 127 -25.45 13.19 4.62
CA SER A 127 -26.53 14.15 4.55
C SER A 127 -27.52 13.93 5.69
N THR A 128 -28.03 15.03 6.25
CA THR A 128 -29.14 14.99 7.22
C THR A 128 -30.51 14.85 6.58
N ASP A 129 -30.62 14.90 5.24
CA ASP A 129 -31.86 14.72 4.49
C ASP A 129 -32.26 13.22 4.49
N PRO A 130 -33.40 12.85 5.10
CA PRO A 130 -33.87 11.45 5.14
C PRO A 130 -34.13 10.84 3.75
N THR A 131 -34.25 11.66 2.71
CA THR A 131 -34.49 11.20 1.33
C THR A 131 -33.21 10.92 0.54
N SER A 132 -32.04 11.23 1.11
CA SER A 132 -30.73 11.10 0.44
C SER A 132 -30.13 9.69 0.44
N GLY A 133 -30.89 8.66 0.89
CA GLY A 133 -30.49 7.26 0.80
C GLY A 133 -29.22 6.94 1.64
N ASP A 134 -28.16 6.47 0.95
CA ASP A 134 -26.92 6.07 1.65
C ASP A 134 -26.25 7.23 2.39
N ALA A 135 -26.37 8.46 1.89
CA ALA A 135 -25.82 9.63 2.57
C ALA A 135 -26.49 9.88 3.93
N TYR A 136 -27.81 9.67 4.02
CA TYR A 136 -28.52 9.71 5.31
C TYR A 136 -28.16 8.56 6.22
N ALA A 137 -28.02 7.35 5.66
CA ALA A 137 -27.56 6.19 6.45
C ALA A 137 -26.15 6.42 7.04
N ASN A 138 -25.26 7.06 6.30
CA ASN A 138 -23.94 7.44 6.79
C ASN A 138 -24.02 8.51 7.90
N TYR A 139 -24.89 9.50 7.78
CA TYR A 139 -25.16 10.45 8.85
C TYR A 139 -25.61 9.73 10.13
N LEU A 140 -26.57 8.79 10.03
CA LEU A 140 -27.05 8.03 11.18
C LEU A 140 -25.96 7.22 11.87
N LYS A 141 -24.99 6.65 11.11
CA LYS A 141 -23.83 5.95 11.68
C LYS A 141 -22.93 6.90 12.46
N LEU A 142 -22.68 8.11 11.94
CA LEU A 142 -21.87 9.11 12.63
C LEU A 142 -22.55 9.60 13.91
N ASP A 143 -23.86 9.87 13.85
CA ASP A 143 -24.67 10.32 14.99
C ASP A 143 -24.72 9.22 16.09
N ALA A 144 -24.99 7.98 15.70
CA ALA A 144 -25.03 6.82 16.62
C ALA A 144 -23.66 6.54 17.26
N ALA A 145 -22.56 6.84 16.56
CA ALA A 145 -21.22 6.76 17.10
C ALA A 145 -20.84 7.94 18.01
N GLY A 146 -21.72 8.92 18.18
CA GLY A 146 -21.48 10.10 19.00
C GLY A 146 -20.46 11.09 18.42
N VAL A 147 -20.32 11.11 17.10
CA VAL A 147 -19.41 12.05 16.42
C VAL A 147 -19.93 13.48 16.58
N ALA A 148 -19.15 14.29 17.27
CA ALA A 148 -19.50 15.71 17.47
C ALA A 148 -19.58 16.44 16.13
N GLY A 149 -20.69 17.15 15.88
CA GLY A 149 -20.92 17.87 14.63
C GLY A 149 -21.20 16.98 13.43
N ALA A 150 -21.69 15.74 13.59
CA ALA A 150 -22.07 14.83 12.52
C ALA A 150 -22.97 15.50 11.45
N ASN A 151 -23.86 16.39 11.88
CA ASN A 151 -24.76 17.18 11.03
C ASN A 151 -24.06 18.25 10.17
N THR A 152 -22.77 18.51 10.42
CA THR A 152 -21.96 19.47 9.63
C THR A 152 -20.98 18.76 8.68
N ILE A 153 -21.00 17.42 8.67
CA ILE A 153 -20.17 16.61 7.77
C ILE A 153 -21.01 16.33 6.50
N GLY A 154 -20.44 16.64 5.33
CA GLY A 154 -21.07 16.42 4.02
C GLY A 154 -20.41 15.32 3.20
N GLY A 155 -19.21 14.85 3.60
CA GLY A 155 -18.53 13.75 2.94
C GLY A 155 -17.23 13.38 3.61
N VAL A 156 -16.94 12.10 3.63
CA VAL A 156 -15.77 11.51 4.30
C VAL A 156 -15.03 10.58 3.35
N PHE A 157 -13.73 10.76 3.25
CA PHE A 157 -12.84 9.75 2.70
C PHE A 157 -11.65 9.54 3.63
N TYR A 158 -11.02 8.40 3.53
CA TYR A 158 -9.89 8.01 4.38
C TYR A 158 -8.96 7.07 3.63
N PHE A 159 -7.74 6.88 4.14
CA PHE A 159 -6.85 5.84 3.66
C PHE A 159 -7.25 4.49 4.25
N ALA A 160 -7.19 3.46 3.44
CA ALA A 160 -7.41 2.07 3.86
C ALA A 160 -6.34 1.16 3.24
N ASN A 161 -6.08 0.02 3.87
CA ASN A 161 -5.40 -1.09 3.25
C ASN A 161 -6.42 -1.76 2.30
N ALA A 162 -6.41 -1.38 1.03
CA ALA A 162 -7.56 -1.55 0.15
C ALA A 162 -7.42 -2.69 -0.86
N PHE A 163 -6.19 -3.07 -1.22
CA PHE A 163 -5.97 -4.05 -2.27
C PHE A 163 -4.55 -4.63 -2.25
N ASP A 164 -4.42 -5.80 -2.86
CA ASP A 164 -3.15 -6.46 -3.11
C ASP A 164 -2.76 -6.32 -4.58
N THR A 165 -1.48 -6.38 -4.87
CA THR A 165 -0.98 -6.41 -6.23
C THR A 165 0.08 -7.47 -6.40
N GLU A 166 0.10 -8.07 -7.58
CA GLU A 166 1.17 -8.95 -8.00
C GLU A 166 1.73 -8.49 -9.35
N THR A 167 3.04 -8.38 -9.42
CA THR A 167 3.77 -8.09 -10.66
C THR A 167 4.71 -9.24 -10.96
N ARG A 168 4.64 -9.76 -12.18
CA ARG A 168 5.59 -10.76 -12.70
C ARG A 168 6.20 -10.23 -13.98
N GLY A 169 7.47 -10.45 -14.15
CA GLY A 169 8.16 -10.01 -15.35
C GLY A 169 9.35 -10.87 -15.71
N MET A 170 9.85 -10.60 -16.90
CA MET A 170 11.06 -11.19 -17.43
C MET A 170 11.84 -10.10 -18.17
N ASP A 171 13.11 -9.95 -17.80
CA ASP A 171 14.02 -9.02 -18.44
C ASP A 171 15.11 -9.81 -19.16
N PHE A 172 15.37 -9.48 -20.42
CA PHE A 172 16.48 -10.01 -21.19
C PHE A 172 17.36 -8.85 -21.66
N VAL A 173 18.63 -8.93 -21.34
CA VAL A 173 19.63 -7.97 -21.81
C VAL A 173 20.76 -8.74 -22.47
N ALA A 174 21.18 -8.29 -23.67
CA ALA A 174 22.32 -8.82 -24.37
C ALA A 174 23.21 -7.68 -24.85
N THR A 175 24.51 -7.82 -24.63
CA THR A 175 25.53 -6.86 -25.07
C THR A 175 26.57 -7.59 -25.90
N TYR A 176 26.82 -7.11 -27.11
CA TYR A 176 27.86 -7.64 -28.01
C TYR A 176 28.94 -6.60 -28.24
N LEU A 177 30.19 -6.97 -28.01
CA LEU A 177 31.33 -6.09 -28.23
C LEU A 177 31.78 -6.22 -29.70
N LEU A 178 31.67 -5.13 -30.46
CA LEU A 178 32.21 -5.05 -31.83
C LEU A 178 33.70 -4.65 -31.76
N SER A 179 34.58 -5.54 -32.16
CA SER A 179 36.02 -5.29 -32.23
C SER A 179 36.42 -4.69 -33.57
#